data_f4114d0131018a5c9415abae17a5be53
#
_entry.id   f4114d0131018a5c9415abae17a5be53
#
_cell.length_a   1.000
_cell.length_b   1.000
_cell.length_c   1.000
_cell.angle_alpha   90.00
_cell.angle_beta   90.00
_cell.angle_gamma   90.00
#
_symmetry.space_group_name_H-M   'P 1'
#
loop_
_entity.id
_entity.type
_entity.pdbx_description
1 polymer ?
#
loop_
_entity_poly.entity_id
_entity_poly.type
_entity_poly.pdbx_seq_one_letter_code
_entity_poly.pdbx_strand_id
1 'polypeptide(L)'
;MKSTAETVDEYLQEIPEERREALSALRARIKRLAPDAKESMQYGMPTYSMGEFLFGLASQKQYLSLYVDPTLLEAYRPRLGTLNLGKGCIRFRHLEDLPMDVVEDLMREAVEGRREQQMA
;
A
#
# COMPACT_ATOMS: atom_id res chain seq x y z
N MET A 1 -9.23 5.53 14.21
CA MET A 1 -10.46 6.17 13.72
C MET A 1 -10.42 6.28 12.20
N LYS A 2 -11.52 5.99 11.55
CA LYS A 2 -11.59 6.08 10.10
C LYS A 2 -11.64 7.55 9.67
N SER A 3 -10.91 7.88 8.62
CA SER A 3 -10.92 9.22 8.07
C SER A 3 -12.21 9.48 7.29
N THR A 4 -12.63 10.76 7.27
CA THR A 4 -13.74 11.20 6.43
C THR A 4 -13.23 11.96 5.20
N ALA A 5 -11.91 11.95 4.98
CA ALA A 5 -11.31 12.61 3.82
C ALA A 5 -11.88 12.01 2.52
N GLU A 6 -12.14 12.87 1.55
CA GLU A 6 -12.69 12.44 0.27
C GLU A 6 -11.60 12.16 -0.77
N THR A 7 -10.41 12.72 -0.55
CA THR A 7 -9.27 12.51 -1.44
C THR A 7 -8.04 12.08 -0.67
N VAL A 8 -7.09 11.48 -1.36
CA VAL A 8 -5.83 11.08 -0.76
C VAL A 8 -5.04 12.31 -0.30
N ASP A 9 -5.09 13.40 -1.06
CA ASP A 9 -4.43 14.64 -0.66
C ASP A 9 -4.95 15.14 0.67
N GLU A 10 -6.27 15.10 0.88
CA GLU A 10 -6.88 15.49 2.15
C GLU A 10 -6.45 14.56 3.28
N TYR A 11 -6.43 13.26 3.00
CA TYR A 11 -6.03 12.27 3.98
C TYR A 11 -4.60 12.53 4.47
N LEU A 12 -3.69 12.81 3.53
CA LEU A 12 -2.30 13.06 3.87
C LEU A 12 -2.14 14.31 4.74
N GLN A 13 -3.03 15.29 4.61
CA GLN A 13 -2.98 16.47 5.44
C GLN A 13 -3.44 16.21 6.89
N GLU A 14 -4.24 15.17 7.11
CA GLU A 14 -4.74 14.83 8.44
C GLU A 14 -3.71 14.10 9.31
N ILE A 15 -2.74 13.43 8.71
CA ILE A 15 -1.81 12.58 9.44
C ILE A 15 -0.53 13.33 9.80
N PRO A 16 0.22 12.85 10.81
CA PRO A 16 1.48 13.49 11.20
C PRO A 16 2.47 13.61 10.03
N GLU A 17 3.23 14.68 10.01
CA GLU A 17 4.15 14.98 8.91
C GLU A 17 5.09 13.81 8.58
N GLU A 18 5.67 13.19 9.59
CA GLU A 18 6.56 12.04 9.41
C GLU A 18 5.88 10.90 8.65
N ARG A 19 4.63 10.62 9.01
CA ARG A 19 3.85 9.57 8.36
C ARG A 19 3.42 10.00 6.95
N ARG A 20 3.16 11.30 6.78
CA ARG A 20 2.83 11.85 5.47
C ARG A 20 3.94 11.61 4.47
N GLU A 21 5.20 11.82 4.88
CA GLU A 21 6.34 11.58 4.01
C GLU A 21 6.44 10.10 3.61
N ALA A 22 6.26 9.20 4.58
CA ALA A 22 6.33 7.77 4.31
C ALA A 22 5.24 7.32 3.35
N LEU A 23 4.00 7.70 3.61
CA LEU A 23 2.89 7.30 2.74
C LEU A 23 2.96 7.98 1.36
N SER A 24 3.47 9.20 1.31
CA SER A 24 3.67 9.89 0.02
C SER A 24 4.70 9.17 -0.84
N ALA A 25 5.76 8.65 -0.22
CA ALA A 25 6.78 7.88 -0.93
C ALA A 25 6.19 6.59 -1.51
N LEU A 26 5.36 5.88 -0.74
CA LEU A 26 4.69 4.68 -1.22
C LEU A 26 3.67 5.01 -2.32
N ARG A 27 2.94 6.11 -2.15
CA ARG A 27 2.00 6.60 -3.17
C ARG A 27 2.70 6.82 -4.51
N ALA A 28 3.87 7.48 -4.46
CA ALA A 28 4.64 7.76 -5.66
C ALA A 28 5.09 6.47 -6.35
N ARG A 29 5.50 5.47 -5.58
CA ARG A 29 5.91 4.18 -6.15
C ARG A 29 4.73 3.47 -6.80
N ILE A 30 3.58 3.47 -6.14
CA ILE A 30 2.37 2.85 -6.68
C ILE A 30 1.99 3.51 -8.00
N LYS A 31 1.99 4.84 -8.04
CA LYS A 31 1.63 5.57 -9.26
C LYS A 31 2.63 5.35 -10.40
N ARG A 32 3.89 5.16 -10.06
CA ARG A 32 4.93 4.87 -11.06
C ARG A 32 4.76 3.47 -11.63
N LEU A 33 4.48 2.49 -10.76
CA LEU A 33 4.33 1.09 -11.19
C LEU A 33 2.98 0.82 -11.85
N ALA A 34 1.95 1.55 -11.45
CA ALA A 34 0.59 1.36 -11.95
C ALA A 34 -0.06 2.70 -12.26
N PRO A 35 0.41 3.40 -13.31
CA PRO A 35 -0.13 4.73 -13.64
C PRO A 35 -1.60 4.67 -14.04
N ASP A 36 -2.09 3.51 -14.44
CA ASP A 36 -3.49 3.30 -14.81
C ASP A 36 -4.38 2.85 -13.65
N ALA A 37 -3.82 2.68 -12.45
CA ALA A 37 -4.62 2.33 -11.28
C ALA A 37 -5.45 3.53 -10.83
N LYS A 38 -6.68 3.24 -10.40
CA LYS A 38 -7.56 4.27 -9.86
C LYS A 38 -7.22 4.51 -8.38
N GLU A 39 -6.94 5.76 -8.04
CA GLU A 39 -6.72 6.17 -6.67
C GLU A 39 -8.03 6.69 -6.10
N SER A 40 -8.41 6.22 -4.92
CA SER A 40 -9.64 6.64 -4.27
C SER A 40 -9.52 6.47 -2.76
N MET A 41 -10.55 6.93 -2.05
CA MET A 41 -10.66 6.69 -0.60
C MET A 41 -11.71 5.61 -0.39
N GLN A 42 -11.29 4.50 0.23
CA GLN A 42 -12.19 3.39 0.56
C GLN A 42 -11.90 2.98 2.01
N TYR A 43 -12.97 2.72 2.77
CA TYR A 43 -12.81 2.32 4.17
C TYR A 43 -11.96 3.27 4.99
N GLY A 44 -12.01 4.57 4.63
CA GLY A 44 -11.26 5.61 5.34
C GLY A 44 -9.77 5.62 5.06
N MET A 45 -9.31 5.04 3.97
CA MET A 45 -7.88 5.02 3.62
C MET A 45 -7.65 5.11 2.10
N PRO A 46 -6.47 5.62 1.71
CA PRO A 46 -6.07 5.61 0.30
C PRO A 46 -6.09 4.20 -0.28
N THR A 47 -6.77 4.03 -1.40
CA THR A 47 -6.95 2.74 -2.02
C THR A 47 -6.65 2.84 -3.51
N TYR A 48 -5.97 1.83 -4.03
CA TYR A 48 -5.58 1.75 -5.42
C TYR A 48 -6.18 0.50 -6.04
N SER A 49 -6.85 0.65 -7.18
CA SER A 49 -7.54 -0.47 -7.81
C SER A 49 -7.35 -0.47 -9.31
N MET A 50 -7.37 -1.67 -9.87
CA MET A 50 -7.35 -1.92 -11.31
C MET A 50 -8.46 -2.94 -11.54
N GLY A 51 -9.71 -2.44 -11.62
CA GLY A 51 -10.90 -3.27 -11.59
C GLY A 51 -11.23 -3.67 -10.16
N GLU A 52 -10.33 -4.39 -9.51
CA GLU A 52 -10.46 -4.79 -8.12
C GLU A 52 -9.35 -4.17 -7.29
N PHE A 53 -9.43 -4.34 -5.96
CA PHE A 53 -8.44 -3.85 -5.03
C PHE A 53 -7.03 -4.32 -5.40
N LEU A 54 -6.07 -3.38 -5.35
CA LEU A 54 -4.67 -3.66 -5.61
C LEU A 54 -3.82 -3.35 -4.38
N PHE A 55 -3.86 -2.11 -3.89
CA PHE A 55 -3.13 -1.67 -2.70
C PHE A 55 -3.96 -0.75 -1.84
N GLY A 56 -3.65 -0.72 -0.54
CA GLY A 56 -4.20 0.25 0.39
C GLY A 56 -3.09 0.80 1.27
N LEU A 57 -3.24 2.03 1.70
CA LEU A 57 -2.31 2.69 2.62
C LEU A 57 -3.09 3.18 3.82
N ALA A 58 -2.54 3.01 5.02
CA ALA A 58 -3.23 3.50 6.21
C ALA A 58 -2.27 4.00 7.27
N SER A 59 -2.64 5.11 7.90
CA SER A 59 -1.99 5.59 9.10
C SER A 59 -2.86 5.15 10.27
N GLN A 60 -2.37 4.18 11.03
CA GLN A 60 -3.11 3.60 12.15
C GLN A 60 -2.52 4.09 13.47
N LYS A 61 -3.17 3.77 14.58
CA LYS A 61 -2.80 4.34 15.86
C LYS A 61 -1.32 4.15 16.19
N GLN A 62 -0.80 2.93 16.03
CA GLN A 62 0.56 2.60 16.45
C GLN A 62 1.53 2.36 15.30
N TYR A 63 1.06 2.33 14.05
CA TYR A 63 1.89 2.00 12.91
C TYR A 63 1.23 2.44 11.62
N LEU A 64 2.01 2.34 10.54
CA LEU A 64 1.52 2.51 9.18
C LEU A 64 1.29 1.12 8.59
N SER A 65 0.41 1.02 7.60
CA SER A 65 0.14 -0.26 6.94
C SER A 65 0.12 -0.11 5.43
N LEU A 66 0.70 -1.08 4.76
CA LEU A 66 0.54 -1.28 3.33
C LEU A 66 -0.28 -2.56 3.16
N TYR A 67 -1.48 -2.42 2.58
CA TYR A 67 -2.36 -3.56 2.32
C TYR A 67 -2.11 -4.10 0.93
N VAL A 68 -2.02 -5.43 0.83
CA VAL A 68 -1.72 -6.13 -0.42
C VAL A 68 -2.55 -7.41 -0.47
N ASP A 69 -2.50 -8.10 -1.61
CA ASP A 69 -3.15 -9.39 -1.74
C ASP A 69 -2.58 -10.39 -0.74
N PRO A 70 -3.43 -11.04 0.09
CA PRO A 70 -2.95 -11.97 1.10
C PRO A 70 -2.16 -13.16 0.56
N THR A 71 -2.55 -13.69 -0.59
CA THR A 71 -1.86 -14.83 -1.20
C THR A 71 -0.46 -14.43 -1.64
N LEU A 72 -0.35 -13.26 -2.24
CA LEU A 72 0.95 -12.75 -2.69
C LEU A 72 1.84 -12.42 -1.50
N LEU A 73 1.27 -11.84 -0.45
CA LEU A 73 2.02 -11.52 0.77
C LEU A 73 2.60 -12.78 1.37
N GLU A 74 1.83 -13.86 1.41
CA GLU A 74 2.31 -15.13 1.95
C GLU A 74 3.52 -15.66 1.17
N ALA A 75 3.50 -15.52 -0.15
CA ALA A 75 4.62 -15.93 -0.99
C ALA A 75 5.88 -15.11 -0.71
N TYR A 76 5.72 -13.85 -0.32
CA TYR A 76 6.85 -12.96 -0.03
C TYR A 76 7.29 -12.96 1.43
N ARG A 77 6.54 -13.65 2.32
CA ARG A 77 6.83 -13.65 3.75
C ARG A 77 8.29 -13.98 4.09
N PRO A 78 8.89 -15.01 3.49
CA PRO A 78 10.30 -15.33 3.80
C PRO A 78 11.28 -14.20 3.47
N ARG A 79 10.95 -13.38 2.49
CA ARG A 79 11.81 -12.27 2.05
C ARG A 79 11.59 -10.99 2.86
N LEU A 80 10.52 -10.93 3.66
CA LEU A 80 10.19 -9.74 4.44
C LEU A 80 10.78 -9.75 5.85
N GLY A 81 11.44 -10.84 6.22
CA GLY A 81 12.19 -10.91 7.47
C GLY A 81 11.32 -10.83 8.71
N THR A 82 11.69 -9.94 9.63
CA THR A 82 11.03 -9.82 10.93
C THR A 82 9.94 -8.75 10.96
N LEU A 83 9.51 -8.25 9.80
CA LEU A 83 8.45 -7.25 9.77
C LEU A 83 7.16 -7.79 10.38
N ASN A 84 6.40 -6.89 10.97
CA ASN A 84 5.09 -7.23 11.52
C ASN A 84 4.10 -7.38 10.37
N LEU A 85 3.70 -8.61 10.08
CA LEU A 85 2.80 -8.91 8.98
C LEU A 85 1.45 -9.37 9.50
N GLY A 86 0.37 -8.79 8.92
CA GLY A 86 -0.96 -9.31 9.10
C GLY A 86 -1.26 -10.29 7.97
N LYS A 87 -2.50 -10.67 7.82
CA LYS A 87 -2.91 -11.59 6.77
C LYS A 87 -2.76 -10.95 5.37
N GLY A 88 -3.08 -9.68 5.27
CA GLY A 88 -3.00 -8.95 4.01
C GLY A 88 -2.37 -7.57 4.18
N CYS A 89 -1.50 -7.37 5.17
CA CYS A 89 -0.87 -6.08 5.37
C CYS A 89 0.55 -6.20 5.92
N ILE A 90 1.36 -5.23 5.54
CA ILE A 90 2.72 -5.06 6.05
C ILE A 90 2.67 -3.84 6.97
N ARG A 91 3.00 -4.03 8.24
CA ARG A 91 2.99 -2.95 9.24
C ARG A 91 4.40 -2.44 9.48
N PHE A 92 4.53 -1.13 9.58
CA PHE A 92 5.83 -0.50 9.78
C PHE A 92 5.65 0.84 10.47
N ARG A 93 6.69 1.36 11.08
CA ARG A 93 6.65 2.65 11.75
C ARG A 93 7.34 3.74 10.93
N HIS A 94 8.43 3.38 10.28
CA HIS A 94 9.23 4.28 9.47
C HIS A 94 9.45 3.67 8.09
N LEU A 95 9.55 4.52 7.09
CA LEU A 95 9.75 4.04 5.71
C LEU A 95 10.99 3.16 5.58
N GLU A 96 12.06 3.54 6.27
CA GLU A 96 13.32 2.80 6.24
C GLU A 96 13.24 1.41 6.88
N ASP A 97 12.17 1.11 7.61
CA ASP A 97 11.95 -0.24 8.14
C ASP A 97 11.60 -1.22 7.03
N LEU A 98 11.13 -0.70 5.90
CA LEU A 98 10.72 -1.55 4.78
C LEU A 98 11.92 -1.91 3.91
N PRO A 99 12.11 -3.21 3.61
CA PRO A 99 13.10 -3.62 2.60
C PRO A 99 12.53 -3.24 1.23
N MET A 100 12.80 -2.02 0.81
CA MET A 100 12.10 -1.42 -0.32
C MET A 100 12.27 -2.19 -1.64
N ASP A 101 13.43 -2.83 -1.83
CA ASP A 101 13.65 -3.67 -2.99
C ASP A 101 12.66 -4.84 -3.05
N VAL A 102 12.44 -5.48 -1.90
CA VAL A 102 11.50 -6.61 -1.78
C VAL A 102 10.07 -6.11 -1.93
N VAL A 103 9.75 -4.98 -1.28
CA VAL A 103 8.41 -4.39 -1.36
C VAL A 103 8.09 -4.00 -2.80
N GLU A 104 9.04 -3.43 -3.52
CA GLU A 104 8.83 -3.05 -4.91
C GLU A 104 8.64 -4.28 -5.80
N ASP A 105 9.39 -5.37 -5.55
CA ASP A 105 9.19 -6.62 -6.29
C ASP A 105 7.77 -7.15 -6.09
N LEU A 106 7.29 -7.11 -4.85
CA LEU A 106 5.93 -7.55 -4.52
C LEU A 106 4.90 -6.68 -5.24
N MET A 107 5.08 -5.36 -5.18
CA MET A 107 4.17 -4.42 -5.84
C MET A 107 4.15 -4.65 -7.35
N ARG A 108 5.32 -4.85 -7.96
CA ARG A 108 5.43 -5.08 -9.40
C ARG A 108 4.71 -6.36 -9.79
N GLU A 109 4.90 -7.42 -9.03
CA GLU A 109 4.23 -8.70 -9.30
C GLU A 109 2.70 -8.56 -9.15
N ALA A 110 2.25 -7.80 -8.16
CA ALA A 110 0.83 -7.54 -7.96
C ALA A 110 0.23 -6.82 -9.17
N VAL A 111 0.91 -5.80 -9.67
CA VAL A 111 0.47 -5.03 -10.82
C VAL A 111 0.43 -5.88 -12.08
N GLU A 112 1.49 -6.65 -12.31
CA GLU A 112 1.58 -7.53 -13.48
C GLU A 112 0.50 -8.61 -13.46
N GLY A 113 0.27 -9.20 -12.31
CA GLY A 113 -0.78 -10.21 -12.14
C GLY A 113 -2.17 -9.64 -12.43
N ARG A 114 -2.41 -8.40 -11.99
CA ARG A 114 -3.68 -7.76 -12.24
C ARG A 114 -3.88 -7.44 -13.72
N ARG A 115 -2.83 -6.98 -14.40
CA ARG A 115 -2.90 -6.70 -15.83
C ARG A 115 -3.17 -7.95 -16.63
N GLU A 116 -2.57 -9.08 -16.26
CA GLU A 116 -2.83 -10.36 -16.90
C GLU A 116 -4.29 -10.77 -16.74
N GLN A 117 -4.86 -10.57 -15.56
CA GLN A 117 -6.27 -10.85 -15.31
C GLN A 117 -7.19 -10.00 -16.19
N GLN A 118 -6.82 -8.74 -16.40
CA GLN A 118 -7.63 -7.83 -17.23
C GLN A 118 -7.53 -8.15 -18.70
N MET A 119 -6.46 -8.80 -19.14
CA MET A 119 -6.25 -9.19 -20.53
C MET A 119 -6.88 -10.54 -20.86
N ALA A 120 -7.22 -11.30 -19.85
CA ALA A 120 -7.78 -12.66 -20.03
C ALA A 120 -9.22 -12.63 -20.55
#